data_51224d6f6a0c308634e455974a1d1ec4
#
_entry.id   51224d6f6a0c308634e455974a1d1ec4
#
_cell.length_a   1.000
_cell.length_b   1.000
_cell.length_c   1.000
_cell.angle_alpha   90.00
_cell.angle_beta   90.00
_cell.angle_gamma   90.00
#
_symmetry.space_group_name_H-M   'P 1'
#
loop_
_entity.id
_entity.type
_entity.pdbx_description
1 polymer ?
#
loop_
_entity_poly.entity_id
_entity_poly.type
_entity_poly.pdbx_seq_one_letter_code
_entity_poly.pdbx_strand_id
1 'polypeptide(L)'
;EILEETIKEIKTGEKTDDENIDFKIDATTYIPSDYVSPRDKIKLYKRIAQVLSVKDRDDLLNDIELSYGVPDKGIKNLINIALIKNNVKGFGVKNVIVNRSGAAVNFLSDDVFKNDRLIEAVSKSRDSVVLTSTIPPALVFNVKDMTPEEKLNKLAMFFSEC
;
A
#
# COMPACT_ATOMS: atom_id res chain seq x y z
N GLU A 1 -14.42 9.28 -24.18
CA GLU A 1 -13.84 9.33 -24.37
C GLU A 1 -13.34 8.94 -24.33
N ILE A 2 -13.36 8.66 -24.25
CA ILE A 2 -12.56 8.41 -24.22
C ILE A 2 -11.89 8.23 -24.60
N LEU A 3 -12.00 8.23 -24.90
CA LEU A 3 -11.09 8.02 -25.36
C LEU A 3 -9.99 8.42 -25.25
N GLU A 4 -9.83 9.16 -25.15
CA GLU A 4 -8.69 9.63 -25.16
C GLU A 4 -7.95 9.29 -24.05
N GLU A 5 -8.30 9.32 -23.07
CA GLU A 5 -7.59 9.02 -22.05
C GLU A 5 -7.28 7.66 -22.17
N THR A 6 -7.94 7.08 -22.74
CA THR A 6 -7.70 5.79 -22.88
C THR A 6 -6.56 5.62 -23.61
N ILE A 7 -6.41 6.31 -24.50
CA ILE A 7 -5.41 6.23 -25.26
C ILE A 7 -4.22 6.31 -24.70
N LYS A 8 -3.98 7.10 -23.90
CA LYS A 8 -2.79 7.29 -23.45
C LYS A 8 -2.38 6.24 -22.63
N GLU A 9 -3.15 5.63 -21.98
CA GLU A 9 -2.62 4.73 -21.13
C GLU A 9 -2.29 3.53 -21.82
N ILE A 10 -2.72 3.39 -22.94
CA ILE A 10 -2.39 2.31 -23.56
C ILE A 10 -1.06 2.13 -23.91
N LYS A 11 -0.35 3.02 -24.29
CA LYS A 11 0.92 2.89 -24.74
C LYS A 11 1.86 2.56 -23.70
N THR A 12 1.51 2.46 -22.52
CA THR A 12 2.45 2.22 -21.51
C THR A 12 2.13 0.94 -20.83
N GLY A 13 1.91 -0.07 -21.56
CA GLY A 13 1.55 -1.33 -20.99
C GLY A 13 2.44 -1.86 -19.92
N GLU A 14 3.71 -1.65 -20.02
CA GLU A 14 4.59 -2.24 -19.07
C GLU A 14 4.45 -1.65 -17.69
N LYS A 15 4.16 -0.39 -17.57
CA LYS A 15 4.04 0.13 -16.26
C LYS A 15 2.68 0.01 -15.70
N THR A 16 1.73 -0.40 -16.46
CA THR A 16 0.40 -0.50 -15.93
C THR A 16 0.26 -1.65 -14.96
N ASP A 17 1.14 -2.63 -15.00
CA ASP A 17 1.04 -3.75 -14.08
C ASP A 17 1.20 -3.25 -12.64
N ASP A 18 2.13 -2.35 -12.40
CA ASP A 18 2.31 -1.82 -11.07
C ASP A 18 1.22 -0.82 -10.71
N GLU A 19 0.65 -0.16 -11.68
CA GLU A 19 -0.38 0.82 -11.43
C GLU A 19 -1.74 0.19 -11.15
N ASN A 20 -1.92 -1.06 -11.49
CA ASN A 20 -3.19 -1.73 -11.34
C ASN A 20 -3.24 -2.72 -10.18
N ILE A 21 -2.52 -2.42 -9.14
CA ILE A 21 -2.53 -3.26 -7.96
C ILE A 21 -3.89 -3.19 -7.30
N ASP A 22 -4.47 -4.34 -7.00
CA ASP A 22 -5.78 -4.41 -6.41
C ASP A 22 -5.62 -4.52 -4.89
N PHE A 23 -6.12 -3.54 -4.16
CA PHE A 23 -6.07 -3.55 -2.70
C PHE A 23 -7.41 -4.03 -2.14
N LYS A 24 -7.41 -5.20 -1.52
CA LYS A 24 -8.61 -5.75 -0.90
C LYS A 24 -8.43 -5.66 0.61
N ILE A 25 -8.77 -4.52 1.16
CA ILE A 25 -8.51 -4.21 2.56
C ILE A 25 -9.81 -4.17 3.34
N ASP A 26 -9.92 -5.02 4.35
CA ASP A 26 -11.10 -5.08 5.20
C ASP A 26 -10.92 -4.08 6.34
N ALA A 27 -10.95 -2.82 6.02
CA ALA A 27 -10.80 -1.73 6.97
C ALA A 27 -11.33 -0.44 6.33
N THR A 28 -11.55 0.58 7.15
CA THR A 28 -11.98 1.88 6.64
C THR A 28 -10.84 2.52 5.86
N THR A 29 -11.10 2.90 4.61
CA THR A 29 -10.06 3.46 3.75
C THR A 29 -10.58 4.68 3.01
N TYR A 30 -11.18 5.62 3.72
CA TYR A 30 -11.66 6.85 3.12
C TYR A 30 -11.59 7.98 4.15
N ILE A 31 -11.64 9.22 3.66
CA ILE A 31 -11.69 10.39 4.52
C ILE A 31 -13.16 10.64 4.85
N PRO A 32 -13.54 10.69 6.13
CA PRO A 32 -14.93 10.95 6.48
C PRO A 32 -15.43 12.26 5.88
N SER A 33 -16.68 12.30 5.45
CA SER A 33 -17.20 13.44 4.73
C SER A 33 -17.27 14.69 5.58
N ASP A 34 -17.34 14.53 6.90
CA ASP A 34 -17.44 15.68 7.81
C ASP A 34 -16.11 16.03 8.46
N TYR A 35 -15.00 15.37 8.09
CA TYR A 35 -13.72 15.66 8.70
C TYR A 35 -13.11 16.96 8.17
N VAL A 36 -13.21 17.18 6.88
CA VAL A 36 -12.70 18.38 6.23
C VAL A 36 -13.67 18.82 5.15
N SER A 37 -13.53 20.04 4.65
CA SER A 37 -14.35 20.53 3.54
C SER A 37 -14.07 19.72 2.27
N PRO A 38 -14.99 19.73 1.29
CA PRO A 38 -14.75 19.02 0.03
C PRO A 38 -13.48 19.48 -0.69
N ARG A 39 -13.16 20.77 -0.62
CA ARG A 39 -11.95 21.29 -1.25
C ARG A 39 -10.71 20.72 -0.58
N ASP A 40 -10.69 20.71 0.75
CA ASP A 40 -9.56 20.21 1.50
C ASP A 40 -9.43 18.69 1.35
N LYS A 41 -10.56 17.99 1.17
CA LYS A 41 -10.54 16.56 0.97
C LYS A 41 -9.76 16.21 -0.30
N ILE A 42 -9.99 16.96 -1.38
CA ILE A 42 -9.26 16.75 -2.62
C ILE A 42 -7.77 16.99 -2.41
N LYS A 43 -7.43 18.06 -1.68
CA LYS A 43 -6.03 18.36 -1.40
C LYS A 43 -5.37 17.25 -0.58
N LEU A 44 -6.10 16.71 0.40
CA LEU A 44 -5.58 15.63 1.22
C LEU A 44 -5.33 14.37 0.39
N TYR A 45 -6.27 14.00 -0.49
CA TYR A 45 -6.08 12.82 -1.33
C TYR A 45 -4.83 12.98 -2.20
N LYS A 46 -4.59 14.19 -2.72
CA LYS A 46 -3.40 14.43 -3.54
C LYS A 46 -2.13 14.30 -2.72
N ARG A 47 -2.13 14.81 -1.49
CA ARG A 47 -0.96 14.74 -0.64
C ARG A 47 -0.70 13.28 -0.21
N ILE A 48 -1.76 12.53 0.09
CA ILE A 48 -1.65 11.14 0.47
C ILE A 48 -1.01 10.34 -0.66
N ALA A 49 -1.42 10.58 -1.89
CA ALA A 49 -0.89 9.85 -3.03
C ALA A 49 0.61 10.07 -3.25
N GLN A 50 1.17 11.13 -2.66
CA GLN A 50 2.58 11.46 -2.83
C GLN A 50 3.48 10.94 -1.71
N VAL A 51 2.94 10.18 -0.76
CA VAL A 51 3.73 9.64 0.34
C VAL A 51 4.63 8.53 -0.18
N LEU A 52 5.94 8.71 -0.06
CA LEU A 52 6.90 7.74 -0.57
C LEU A 52 7.71 7.06 0.53
N SER A 53 7.73 7.59 1.73
CA SER A 53 8.54 7.06 2.81
C SER A 53 7.80 7.16 4.13
N VAL A 54 8.32 6.49 5.15
CA VAL A 54 7.75 6.57 6.48
C VAL A 54 7.85 7.99 6.99
N LYS A 55 8.93 8.71 6.64
CA LYS A 55 9.07 10.09 7.06
C LYS A 55 7.98 10.95 6.43
N ASP A 56 7.69 10.77 5.14
CA ASP A 56 6.63 11.52 4.47
C ASP A 56 5.30 11.24 5.14
N ARG A 57 5.05 9.99 5.52
CA ARG A 57 3.81 9.61 6.20
C ARG A 57 3.69 10.32 7.52
N ASP A 58 4.75 10.27 8.32
CA ASP A 58 4.70 10.85 9.66
C ASP A 58 4.58 12.37 9.60
N ASP A 59 5.25 13.00 8.65
CA ASP A 59 5.14 14.45 8.46
C ASP A 59 3.72 14.82 8.05
N LEU A 60 3.11 14.05 7.15
CA LEU A 60 1.76 14.34 6.71
C LEU A 60 0.77 14.14 7.85
N LEU A 61 0.91 13.09 8.66
CA LEU A 61 0.02 12.87 9.79
C LEU A 61 0.13 14.01 10.78
N ASN A 62 1.35 14.51 11.01
CA ASN A 62 1.55 15.62 11.91
C ASN A 62 0.89 16.89 11.38
N ASP A 63 1.00 17.16 10.08
CA ASP A 63 0.37 18.31 9.46
C ASP A 63 -1.14 18.22 9.56
N ILE A 64 -1.70 17.03 9.34
CA ILE A 64 -3.13 16.82 9.41
C ILE A 64 -3.61 17.08 10.83
N GLU A 65 -2.89 16.59 11.83
CA GLU A 65 -3.29 16.78 13.21
C GLU A 65 -3.27 18.26 13.57
N LEU A 66 -2.27 18.99 13.12
CA LEU A 66 -2.18 20.41 13.41
C LEU A 66 -3.26 21.23 12.71
N SER A 67 -3.68 20.81 11.53
CA SER A 67 -4.65 21.58 10.74
C SER A 67 -6.10 21.19 11.00
N TYR A 68 -6.35 19.91 11.26
CA TYR A 68 -7.72 19.40 11.34
C TYR A 68 -8.03 18.59 12.60
N GLY A 69 -7.04 18.34 13.44
CA GLY A 69 -7.22 17.53 14.64
C GLY A 69 -6.79 16.09 14.41
N VAL A 70 -7.07 15.24 15.38
CA VAL A 70 -6.61 13.86 15.35
C VAL A 70 -7.08 13.16 14.09
N PRO A 71 -6.17 12.56 13.31
CA PRO A 71 -6.56 11.89 12.07
C PRO A 71 -7.42 10.66 12.36
N ASP A 72 -8.44 10.47 11.53
CA ASP A 72 -9.29 9.30 11.61
C ASP A 72 -8.51 8.08 11.13
N LYS A 73 -8.91 6.89 11.58
CA LYS A 73 -8.22 5.67 11.17
C LYS A 73 -8.31 5.44 9.66
N GLY A 74 -9.40 5.89 9.02
CA GLY A 74 -9.53 5.78 7.56
C GLY A 74 -8.43 6.56 6.85
N ILE A 75 -8.07 7.72 7.38
CA ILE A 75 -7.01 8.53 6.81
C ILE A 75 -5.67 7.84 7.01
N LYS A 76 -5.41 7.30 8.19
CA LYS A 76 -4.16 6.59 8.46
C LYS A 76 -4.02 5.38 7.55
N ASN A 77 -5.11 4.65 7.32
CA ASN A 77 -5.10 3.49 6.45
C ASN A 77 -4.82 3.90 5.00
N LEU A 78 -5.43 4.99 4.54
CA LEU A 78 -5.18 5.48 3.19
C LEU A 78 -3.71 5.84 3.00
N ILE A 79 -3.12 6.48 4.01
CA ILE A 79 -1.71 6.87 3.91
C ILE A 79 -0.82 5.64 3.85
N ASN A 80 -1.11 4.61 4.65
CA ASN A 80 -0.35 3.38 4.62
C ASN A 80 -0.51 2.66 3.28
N ILE A 81 -1.72 2.66 2.70
CA ILE A 81 -1.94 2.06 1.38
C ILE A 81 -1.11 2.79 0.33
N ALA A 82 -1.08 4.12 0.37
CA ALA A 82 -0.28 4.89 -0.58
C ALA A 82 1.21 4.59 -0.41
N LEU A 83 1.67 4.47 0.82
CA LEU A 83 3.05 4.13 1.10
C LEU A 83 3.39 2.75 0.53
N ILE A 84 2.52 1.76 0.72
CA ILE A 84 2.71 0.43 0.16
C ILE A 84 2.74 0.52 -1.36
N LYS A 85 1.73 1.17 -1.95
CA LYS A 85 1.61 1.25 -3.40
C LYS A 85 2.85 1.87 -4.04
N ASN A 86 3.36 2.93 -3.43
CA ASN A 86 4.51 3.62 -3.99
C ASN A 86 5.83 2.85 -3.78
N ASN A 87 5.88 1.99 -2.77
CA ASN A 87 7.11 1.24 -2.50
C ASN A 87 7.16 -0.15 -3.13
N VAL A 88 6.05 -0.66 -3.66
CA VAL A 88 6.06 -1.96 -4.32
C VAL A 88 6.21 -1.87 -5.83
N LYS A 89 6.36 -0.66 -6.37
CA LYS A 89 6.55 -0.49 -7.80
C LYS A 89 7.82 -1.23 -8.22
N GLY A 90 7.71 -2.01 -9.25
CA GLY A 90 8.84 -2.79 -9.73
C GLY A 90 8.92 -4.19 -9.18
N PHE A 91 8.06 -4.55 -8.20
CA PHE A 91 8.07 -5.90 -7.68
C PHE A 91 7.06 -6.83 -8.36
N GLY A 92 6.22 -6.31 -9.24
CA GLY A 92 5.23 -7.15 -9.92
C GLY A 92 4.13 -7.63 -9.01
N VAL A 93 3.58 -6.75 -8.18
CA VAL A 93 2.51 -7.10 -7.24
C VAL A 93 1.18 -7.13 -7.97
N LYS A 94 0.40 -8.19 -7.74
CA LYS A 94 -0.93 -8.32 -8.32
C LYS A 94 -1.96 -7.74 -7.39
N ASN A 95 -1.96 -8.13 -6.12
CA ASN A 95 -2.90 -7.59 -5.16
C ASN A 95 -2.34 -7.63 -3.74
N VAL A 96 -2.97 -6.85 -2.87
CA VAL A 96 -2.64 -6.79 -1.45
C VAL A 96 -3.93 -7.08 -0.71
N ILE A 97 -3.93 -8.08 0.16
CA ILE A 97 -5.12 -8.50 0.87
C ILE A 97 -4.89 -8.39 2.37
N VAL A 98 -5.77 -7.68 3.06
CA VAL A 98 -5.75 -7.58 4.51
C VAL A 98 -7.17 -7.85 5.00
N ASN A 99 -7.34 -8.90 5.79
CA ASN A 99 -8.66 -9.23 6.33
C ASN A 99 -8.48 -9.92 7.68
N ARG A 100 -9.55 -10.44 8.21
CA ARG A 100 -9.49 -11.11 9.51
C ARG A 100 -8.55 -12.29 9.50
N SER A 101 -8.44 -13.00 8.38
CA SER A 101 -7.60 -14.18 8.29
C SER A 101 -6.13 -13.87 8.27
N GLY A 102 -5.75 -12.68 7.85
CA GLY A 102 -4.34 -12.35 7.78
C GLY A 102 -4.02 -11.21 6.85
N ALA A 103 -2.79 -11.18 6.39
CA ALA A 103 -2.31 -10.20 5.44
C ALA A 103 -1.38 -10.89 4.45
N ALA A 104 -1.57 -10.63 3.18
CA ALA A 104 -0.79 -11.27 2.12
C ALA A 104 -0.65 -10.36 0.91
N VAL A 105 0.44 -10.54 0.19
CA VAL A 105 0.68 -9.81 -1.05
C VAL A 105 0.93 -10.86 -2.12
N ASN A 106 0.10 -10.89 -3.14
CA ASN A 106 0.25 -11.85 -4.24
C ASN A 106 0.97 -11.20 -5.41
N PHE A 107 1.85 -11.95 -6.05
CA PHE A 107 2.64 -11.43 -7.16
C PHE A 107 2.11 -11.93 -8.50
N LEU A 108 2.49 -11.22 -9.56
CA LEU A 108 2.04 -11.56 -10.92
C LEU A 108 2.77 -12.79 -11.47
N SER A 109 4.01 -12.99 -11.06
CA SER A 109 4.83 -14.08 -11.58
C SER A 109 5.93 -14.44 -10.59
N ASP A 110 6.76 -15.40 -10.95
CA ASP A 110 7.85 -15.84 -10.09
C ASP A 110 9.10 -14.95 -10.27
N ASP A 111 9.00 -13.88 -11.04
CA ASP A 111 10.13 -12.96 -11.19
C ASP A 111 10.54 -12.35 -9.85
N VAL A 112 9.64 -12.35 -8.88
CA VAL A 112 9.94 -11.80 -7.57
C VAL A 112 11.10 -12.52 -6.91
N PHE A 113 11.33 -13.79 -7.24
CA PHE A 113 12.44 -14.55 -6.66
C PHE A 113 13.81 -14.02 -7.13
N LYS A 114 13.81 -13.21 -8.21
CA LYS A 114 15.05 -12.63 -8.71
C LYS A 114 15.30 -11.23 -8.16
N ASN A 115 14.39 -10.74 -7.32
CA ASN A 115 14.53 -9.40 -6.76
C ASN A 115 15.31 -9.48 -5.45
N ASP A 116 16.60 -9.15 -5.50
CA ASP A 116 17.46 -9.26 -4.35
C ASP A 116 17.03 -8.40 -3.17
N ARG A 117 16.48 -7.24 -3.44
CA ARG A 117 16.03 -6.35 -2.36
C ARG A 117 14.90 -6.99 -1.58
N LEU A 118 13.94 -7.60 -2.27
CA LEU A 118 12.82 -8.22 -1.60
C LEU A 118 13.27 -9.47 -0.85
N ILE A 119 14.12 -10.28 -1.47
CA ILE A 119 14.61 -11.50 -0.84
C ILE A 119 15.39 -11.15 0.44
N GLU A 120 16.19 -10.10 0.40
CA GLU A 120 16.94 -9.68 1.56
C GLU A 120 16.00 -9.21 2.66
N ALA A 121 14.96 -8.45 2.32
CA ALA A 121 13.99 -7.98 3.31
C ALA A 121 13.27 -9.15 3.98
N VAL A 122 12.91 -10.16 3.20
CA VAL A 122 12.25 -11.34 3.74
C VAL A 122 13.21 -12.08 4.69
N SER A 123 14.47 -12.19 4.31
CA SER A 123 15.47 -12.85 5.16
C SER A 123 15.63 -12.11 6.49
N LYS A 124 15.64 -10.80 6.47
CA LYS A 124 15.79 -10.02 7.67
C LYS A 124 14.58 -10.06 8.57
N SER A 125 13.42 -10.34 8.01
CA SER A 125 12.19 -10.38 8.80
C SER A 125 12.03 -11.67 9.59
N ARG A 126 12.87 -12.66 9.32
CA ARG A 126 12.82 -13.96 9.95
C ARG A 126 11.44 -14.58 9.72
N ASP A 127 10.74 -14.96 10.79
CA ASP A 127 9.46 -15.64 10.63
C ASP A 127 8.27 -14.73 10.51
N SER A 128 8.48 -13.42 10.55
CA SER A 128 7.36 -12.52 10.50
C SER A 128 6.80 -12.37 9.08
N VAL A 129 7.58 -12.69 8.06
CA VAL A 129 7.13 -12.64 6.67
C VAL A 129 7.68 -13.87 5.96
N VAL A 130 6.83 -14.55 5.21
CA VAL A 130 7.23 -15.74 4.46
C VAL A 130 6.90 -15.53 2.98
N LEU A 131 7.86 -15.80 2.11
CA LEU A 131 7.61 -15.79 0.68
C LEU A 131 7.33 -17.22 0.28
N THR A 132 6.11 -17.50 -0.19
CA THR A 132 5.71 -18.86 -0.52
C THR A 132 6.34 -19.31 -1.84
N SER A 133 6.39 -20.62 -2.05
CA SER A 133 6.87 -21.15 -3.31
C SER A 133 5.71 -21.58 -4.21
N THR A 134 4.53 -21.03 -3.96
CA THR A 134 3.36 -21.30 -4.80
C THR A 134 3.48 -20.59 -6.15
N ILE A 135 2.58 -20.88 -7.08
CA ILE A 135 2.55 -20.26 -8.39
C ILE A 135 1.19 -19.64 -8.61
N PRO A 136 1.10 -18.31 -8.61
CA PRO A 136 2.17 -17.35 -8.39
C PRO A 136 2.57 -17.27 -6.91
N PRO A 137 3.75 -16.78 -6.59
CA PRO A 137 4.19 -16.72 -5.21
C PRO A 137 3.47 -15.61 -4.45
N ALA A 138 3.56 -15.66 -3.14
CA ALA A 138 2.94 -14.66 -2.28
C ALA A 138 3.80 -14.39 -1.06
N LEU A 139 3.70 -13.18 -0.52
CA LEU A 139 4.24 -12.87 0.78
C LEU A 139 3.11 -13.05 1.77
N VAL A 140 3.35 -13.81 2.82
CA VAL A 140 2.36 -14.02 3.86
C VAL A 140 2.94 -13.45 5.14
N PHE A 141 2.20 -12.56 5.77
CA PHE A 141 2.66 -11.86 6.96
C PHE A 141 2.09 -12.50 8.22
N ASN A 142 2.93 -12.68 9.23
CA ASN A 142 2.46 -13.17 10.50
C ASN A 142 1.88 -12.00 11.27
N VAL A 143 0.55 -11.93 11.29
CA VAL A 143 -0.17 -10.79 11.87
C VAL A 143 -1.16 -11.24 12.93
N LYS A 144 -0.82 -12.29 13.64
CA LYS A 144 -1.69 -12.82 14.67
C LYS A 144 -2.04 -11.77 15.70
N ASP A 145 -3.31 -11.70 16.02
CA ASP A 145 -3.82 -10.75 17.03
C ASP A 145 -3.65 -9.27 16.68
N MET A 146 -3.47 -8.98 15.41
CA MET A 146 -3.39 -7.58 14.97
C MET A 146 -4.71 -7.08 14.42
N THR A 147 -5.00 -5.80 14.62
CA THR A 147 -6.14 -5.15 14.00
C THR A 147 -5.84 -4.91 12.51
N PRO A 148 -6.85 -4.67 11.68
CA PRO A 148 -6.58 -4.36 10.27
C PRO A 148 -5.64 -3.16 10.10
N GLU A 149 -5.75 -2.16 10.97
CA GLU A 149 -4.87 -1.00 10.92
C GLU A 149 -3.42 -1.39 11.21
N GLU A 150 -3.22 -2.27 12.19
CA GLU A 150 -1.89 -2.74 12.54
C GLU A 150 -1.31 -3.60 11.42
N LYS A 151 -2.15 -4.40 10.75
CA LYS A 151 -1.70 -5.21 9.63
C LYS A 151 -1.21 -4.34 8.48
N LEU A 152 -1.98 -3.28 8.15
CA LEU A 152 -1.58 -2.36 7.10
C LEU A 152 -0.27 -1.66 7.45
N ASN A 153 -0.12 -1.25 8.71
CA ASN A 153 1.11 -0.62 9.14
C ASN A 153 2.30 -1.56 8.99
N LYS A 154 2.12 -2.83 9.32
CA LYS A 154 3.20 -3.81 9.20
C LYS A 154 3.62 -3.96 7.73
N LEU A 155 2.67 -4.04 6.81
CA LEU A 155 2.99 -4.12 5.39
C LEU A 155 3.71 -2.86 4.94
N ALA A 156 3.24 -1.69 5.36
CA ALA A 156 3.85 -0.44 4.96
C ALA A 156 5.30 -0.35 5.45
N MET A 157 5.55 -0.75 6.68
CA MET A 157 6.90 -0.72 7.25
C MET A 157 7.82 -1.71 6.53
N PHE A 158 7.31 -2.91 6.22
CA PHE A 158 8.11 -3.91 5.53
C PHE A 158 8.57 -3.39 4.16
N PHE A 159 7.65 -2.87 3.37
CA PHE A 159 8.00 -2.39 2.03
C PHE A 159 8.85 -1.12 2.07
N SER A 160 8.73 -0.31 3.10
CA SER A 160 9.54 0.89 3.19
C SER A 160 11.01 0.55 3.42
N GLU A 161 11.30 -0.67 3.88
CA GLU A 161 12.67 -1.11 4.12
C GLU A 161 13.25 -1.94 2.99
N CYS A 162 12.49 -2.22 1.97
CA CYS A 162 12.98 -3.01 0.83
C CYS A 162 13.98 -2.28 -0.07
#